data_6065f8c25f35c558bf712597c4dd380d
#
_entry.id   6065f8c25f35c558bf712597c4dd380d
#
_cell.length_a   1.000
_cell.length_b   1.000
_cell.length_c   1.000
_cell.angle_alpha   90.00
_cell.angle_beta   90.00
_cell.angle_gamma   90.00
#
_symmetry.space_group_name_H-M   'P 1'
#
loop_
_entity.id
_entity.type
_entity.pdbx_description
1 polymer ?
#
loop_
_entity_poly.entity_id
_entity_poly.type
_entity_poly.pdbx_seq_one_letter_code
_entity_poly.pdbx_strand_id
1 'polypeptide(L)'
;MYKRQEKDWGKDDFTKIPNGCAGIENMYPYMLSAANEGKITFNKAVELCSYNPAKIFGCDAKGAIEVGKDADIVIYDPTKDFTITNDKMHSDCDHTIWEGIKVKGYPEATYSRGKLVFKDGEFLGERGWGKFIKRSSSGNL
;
A
#
# COMPACT_ATOMS: atom_id res chain seq x y z
N MET A 1 -5.30 -12.88 4.07
CA MET A 1 -5.98 -12.45 2.83
C MET A 1 -6.61 -13.66 2.18
N TYR A 2 -7.85 -13.57 1.69
CA TYR A 2 -8.61 -14.74 1.24
C TYR A 2 -8.54 -14.88 -0.27
N LYS A 3 -8.28 -16.09 -0.76
CA LYS A 3 -8.29 -16.42 -2.18
C LYS A 3 -9.73 -16.39 -2.72
N ARG A 4 -9.90 -16.24 -4.03
CA ARG A 4 -11.21 -16.22 -4.67
C ARG A 4 -12.00 -17.49 -4.39
N GLN A 5 -11.33 -18.66 -4.41
CA GLN A 5 -11.91 -19.96 -4.06
C GLN A 5 -12.53 -19.98 -2.65
N GLU A 6 -11.91 -19.26 -1.70
CA GLU A 6 -12.46 -19.12 -0.34
C GLU A 6 -13.72 -18.24 -0.33
N LYS A 7 -13.80 -17.21 -1.19
CA LYS A 7 -15.00 -16.40 -1.36
C LYS A 7 -16.18 -17.21 -1.89
N ASP A 8 -15.94 -18.22 -2.71
CA ASP A 8 -16.96 -19.10 -3.26
C ASP A 8 -17.66 -19.97 -2.19
N TRP A 9 -17.09 -20.13 -0.99
CA TRP A 9 -17.74 -20.79 0.14
C TRP A 9 -19.05 -20.13 0.56
N GLY A 10 -19.19 -18.84 0.30
CA GLY A 10 -20.42 -18.09 0.58
C GLY A 10 -21.39 -17.98 -0.58
N LYS A 11 -21.18 -18.75 -1.66
CA LYS A 11 -21.99 -18.65 -2.87
C LYS A 11 -23.47 -18.98 -2.62
N ASP A 12 -23.72 -19.97 -1.77
CA ASP A 12 -25.07 -20.41 -1.40
C ASP A 12 -25.45 -19.97 0.02
N ASP A 13 -24.53 -19.45 0.81
CA ASP A 13 -24.71 -19.03 2.19
C ASP A 13 -23.75 -17.88 2.51
N PHE A 14 -24.25 -16.64 2.47
CA PHE A 14 -23.45 -15.43 2.67
C PHE A 14 -22.72 -15.38 4.01
N THR A 15 -23.22 -16.09 5.04
CA THR A 15 -22.55 -16.13 6.36
C THR A 15 -21.20 -16.84 6.32
N LYS A 16 -20.92 -17.60 5.27
CA LYS A 16 -19.66 -18.31 5.03
C LYS A 16 -18.66 -17.52 4.18
N ILE A 17 -19.04 -16.33 3.71
CA ILE A 17 -18.12 -15.48 2.94
C ILE A 17 -17.00 -14.98 3.85
N PRO A 18 -15.73 -15.33 3.60
CA PRO A 18 -14.61 -14.73 4.32
C PRO A 18 -14.55 -13.22 4.12
N ASN A 19 -14.38 -12.46 5.20
CA ASN A 19 -14.32 -11.00 5.16
C ASN A 19 -13.00 -10.49 4.53
N GLY A 20 -13.01 -9.23 4.09
CA GLY A 20 -11.86 -8.53 3.58
C GLY A 20 -11.66 -8.65 2.06
N CYS A 21 -10.86 -7.73 1.54
CA CYS A 21 -10.48 -7.66 0.13
C CYS A 21 -8.97 -7.43 0.02
N ALA A 22 -8.33 -8.03 -0.98
CA ALA A 22 -6.96 -7.71 -1.34
C ALA A 22 -6.90 -6.30 -1.94
N GLY A 23 -6.07 -5.41 -1.37
CA GLY A 23 -6.00 -4.04 -1.89
C GLY A 23 -4.89 -3.19 -1.29
N ILE A 24 -4.14 -3.71 -0.31
CA ILE A 24 -3.08 -2.94 0.36
C ILE A 24 -2.03 -2.45 -0.65
N GLU A 25 -1.60 -3.32 -1.55
CA GLU A 25 -0.59 -3.01 -2.57
C GLU A 25 -1.08 -1.95 -3.57
N ASN A 26 -2.38 -1.88 -3.83
CA ASN A 26 -2.96 -1.05 -4.88
C ASN A 26 -3.44 0.33 -4.38
N MET A 27 -3.69 0.49 -3.09
CA MET A 27 -4.25 1.72 -2.53
C MET A 27 -3.34 2.92 -2.79
N TYR A 28 -2.05 2.80 -2.52
CA TYR A 28 -1.11 3.91 -2.66
C TYR A 28 -0.86 4.30 -4.13
N PRO A 29 -0.57 3.36 -5.05
CA PRO A 29 -0.51 3.66 -6.49
C PRO A 29 -1.77 4.34 -7.02
N TYR A 30 -2.95 3.91 -6.61
CA TYR A 30 -4.21 4.54 -7.01
C TYR A 30 -4.33 6.00 -6.52
N MET A 31 -3.97 6.26 -5.25
CA MET A 31 -4.00 7.62 -4.69
C MET A 31 -2.99 8.55 -5.36
N LEU A 32 -1.79 8.05 -5.69
CA LEU A 32 -0.78 8.81 -6.43
C LEU A 32 -1.21 9.06 -7.88
N SER A 33 -1.90 8.10 -8.52
CA SER A 33 -2.51 8.30 -9.84
C SER A 33 -3.56 9.40 -9.81
N ALA A 34 -4.43 9.41 -8.80
CA ALA A 34 -5.42 10.47 -8.61
C ALA A 34 -4.75 11.86 -8.43
N ALA A 35 -3.60 11.91 -7.75
CA ALA A 35 -2.82 13.14 -7.62
C ALA A 35 -2.20 13.55 -8.97
N ASN A 36 -1.66 12.61 -9.72
CA ASN A 36 -1.08 12.85 -11.04
C ASN A 36 -2.12 13.35 -12.05
N GLU A 37 -3.36 12.90 -11.93
CA GLU A 37 -4.51 13.37 -12.71
C GLU A 37 -5.12 14.70 -12.20
N GLY A 38 -4.57 15.29 -11.14
CA GLY A 38 -5.02 16.56 -10.58
C GLY A 38 -6.31 16.50 -9.75
N LYS A 39 -6.80 15.30 -9.41
CA LYS A 39 -8.00 15.12 -8.54
C LYS A 39 -7.73 15.51 -7.10
N ILE A 40 -6.52 15.31 -6.63
CA ILE A 40 -5.99 15.75 -5.33
C ILE A 40 -4.56 16.25 -5.52
N THR A 41 -3.96 16.89 -4.52
CA THR A 41 -2.52 17.21 -4.57
C THR A 41 -1.68 16.02 -4.12
N PHE A 42 -0.41 15.94 -4.56
CA PHE A 42 0.54 14.92 -4.04
C PHE A 42 0.71 15.03 -2.52
N ASN A 43 0.78 16.27 -2.00
CA ASN A 43 0.86 16.48 -0.55
C ASN A 43 -0.37 15.88 0.17
N LYS A 44 -1.58 16.02 -0.40
CA LYS A 44 -2.79 15.44 0.18
C LYS A 44 -2.79 13.91 0.11
N ALA A 45 -2.29 13.32 -0.97
CA ALA A 45 -2.13 11.87 -1.07
C ALA A 45 -1.18 11.33 0.02
N VAL A 46 -0.04 11.98 0.23
CA VAL A 46 0.93 11.61 1.28
C VAL A 46 0.36 11.84 2.68
N GLU A 47 -0.33 12.96 2.90
CA GLU A 47 -1.03 13.23 4.16
C GLU A 47 -2.00 12.10 4.52
N LEU A 48 -2.86 11.70 3.57
CA LEU A 48 -3.89 10.68 3.78
C LEU A 48 -3.31 9.27 3.95
N CYS A 49 -2.26 8.92 3.21
CA CYS A 49 -1.74 7.56 3.18
C CYS A 49 -0.56 7.32 4.13
N SER A 50 0.08 8.37 4.66
CA SER A 50 1.29 8.24 5.47
C SER A 50 1.21 9.05 6.76
N TYR A 51 1.09 10.36 6.68
CA TYR A 51 1.17 11.24 7.84
C TYR A 51 0.01 11.04 8.83
N ASN A 52 -1.23 11.11 8.35
CA ASN A 52 -2.41 10.95 9.20
C ASN A 52 -2.51 9.54 9.82
N PRO A 53 -2.30 8.44 9.07
CA PRO A 53 -2.23 7.10 9.66
C PRO A 53 -1.17 6.99 10.76
N ALA A 54 0.02 7.55 10.56
CA ALA A 54 1.06 7.54 11.57
C ALA A 54 0.63 8.24 12.86
N LYS A 55 -0.03 9.40 12.74
CA LYS A 55 -0.61 10.13 13.89
C LYS A 55 -1.74 9.38 14.57
N ILE A 56 -2.73 8.90 13.79
CA ILE A 56 -3.90 8.18 14.32
C ILE A 56 -3.46 6.96 15.12
N PHE A 57 -2.47 6.24 14.63
CA PHE A 57 -1.99 5.02 15.26
C PHE A 57 -0.81 5.20 16.23
N GLY A 58 -0.37 6.43 16.48
CA GLY A 58 0.74 6.72 17.40
C GLY A 58 2.08 6.12 16.95
N CYS A 59 2.35 6.13 15.64
CA CYS A 59 3.59 5.63 15.06
C CYS A 59 4.59 6.78 14.87
N ASP A 60 5.14 7.32 15.95
CA ASP A 60 5.90 8.58 15.98
C ASP A 60 7.13 8.59 15.07
N ALA A 61 7.75 7.42 14.85
CA ALA A 61 8.89 7.29 13.95
C ALA A 61 8.52 7.16 12.46
N LYS A 62 7.24 7.25 12.11
CA LYS A 62 6.71 7.03 10.74
C LYS A 62 6.03 8.27 10.17
N GLY A 63 5.63 8.18 8.92
CA GLY A 63 4.68 9.09 8.27
C GLY A 63 5.27 10.34 7.63
N ALA A 64 6.54 10.65 7.82
CA ALA A 64 7.21 11.80 7.22
C ALA A 64 8.69 11.53 6.98
N ILE A 65 9.29 12.26 6.05
CA ILE A 65 10.74 12.25 5.80
C ILE A 65 11.35 13.38 6.64
N GLU A 66 11.80 13.02 7.83
CA GLU A 66 12.39 13.95 8.80
C GLU A 66 13.56 13.29 9.52
N VAL A 67 14.51 14.10 9.99
CA VAL A 67 15.63 13.61 10.81
C VAL A 67 15.11 12.95 12.09
N GLY A 68 15.54 11.72 12.36
CA GLY A 68 15.11 10.94 13.52
C GLY A 68 13.93 10.00 13.24
N LYS A 69 13.32 10.06 12.07
CA LYS A 69 12.30 9.09 11.64
C LYS A 69 12.91 7.92 10.86
N ASP A 70 12.16 6.84 10.78
CA ASP A 70 12.54 5.69 9.95
C ASP A 70 12.55 6.08 8.47
N ALA A 71 13.59 5.65 7.75
CA ALA A 71 13.72 5.88 6.32
C ALA A 71 12.82 4.90 5.52
N ASP A 72 11.49 5.03 5.68
CA ASP A 72 10.49 4.35 4.87
C ASP A 72 10.12 5.26 3.70
N ILE A 73 10.66 4.98 2.54
CA ILE A 73 10.63 5.90 1.40
C ILE A 73 10.14 5.17 0.16
N VAL A 74 9.21 5.77 -0.56
CA VAL A 74 8.77 5.34 -1.89
C VAL A 74 9.29 6.32 -2.93
N ILE A 75 9.97 5.81 -3.94
CA ILE A 75 10.32 6.55 -5.15
C ILE A 75 9.24 6.26 -6.18
N TYR A 76 8.65 7.32 -6.71
CA TYR A 76 7.50 7.27 -7.61
C TYR A 76 7.83 7.90 -8.95
N ASP A 77 7.59 7.17 -10.04
CA ASP A 77 7.67 7.69 -11.40
C ASP A 77 6.27 8.12 -11.88
N PRO A 78 6.01 9.44 -12.04
CA PRO A 78 4.71 9.96 -12.48
C PRO A 78 4.41 9.70 -13.96
N THR A 79 5.39 9.26 -14.75
CA THR A 79 5.24 9.06 -16.20
C THR A 79 4.88 7.62 -16.56
N LYS A 80 5.08 6.68 -15.64
CA LYS A 80 4.89 5.25 -15.88
C LYS A 80 3.41 4.88 -15.89
N ASP A 81 2.89 4.44 -17.04
CA ASP A 81 1.55 3.86 -17.09
C ASP A 81 1.57 2.41 -16.61
N PHE A 82 0.62 2.06 -15.75
CA PHE A 82 0.49 0.70 -15.22
C PHE A 82 -0.97 0.27 -15.18
N THR A 83 -1.25 -0.95 -15.64
CA THR A 83 -2.57 -1.56 -15.47
C THR A 83 -2.47 -2.60 -14.36
N ILE A 84 -3.30 -2.42 -13.33
CA ILE A 84 -3.37 -3.35 -12.20
C ILE A 84 -4.05 -4.63 -12.68
N THR A 85 -3.34 -5.75 -12.57
CA THR A 85 -3.87 -7.08 -12.85
C THR A 85 -3.36 -8.05 -11.79
N ASN A 86 -4.14 -9.06 -11.46
CA ASN A 86 -3.82 -9.96 -10.35
C ASN A 86 -2.47 -10.68 -10.53
N ASP A 87 -2.10 -11.00 -11.76
CA ASP A 87 -0.83 -11.66 -12.09
C ASP A 87 0.41 -10.82 -11.81
N LYS A 88 0.24 -9.49 -11.70
CA LYS A 88 1.32 -8.54 -11.38
C LYS A 88 1.44 -8.21 -9.89
N MET A 89 0.52 -8.73 -9.08
CA MET A 89 0.49 -8.43 -7.64
C MET A 89 1.30 -9.44 -6.84
N HIS A 90 1.90 -8.97 -5.74
CA HIS A 90 2.66 -9.81 -4.80
C HIS A 90 1.75 -10.45 -3.73
N SER A 91 0.46 -10.20 -3.83
CA SER A 91 -0.56 -10.77 -2.96
C SER A 91 -0.76 -12.25 -3.26
N ASP A 92 -0.90 -13.09 -2.23
CA ASP A 92 -1.27 -14.51 -2.37
C ASP A 92 -2.77 -14.73 -2.68
N CYS A 93 -3.49 -13.68 -3.09
CA CYS A 93 -4.87 -13.77 -3.56
C CYS A 93 -4.92 -14.10 -5.05
N ASP A 94 -5.90 -14.90 -5.45
CA ASP A 94 -6.16 -15.23 -6.85
C ASP A 94 -7.03 -14.20 -7.58
N HIS A 95 -7.33 -13.08 -6.94
CA HIS A 95 -8.11 -11.98 -7.50
C HIS A 95 -7.74 -10.65 -6.85
N THR A 96 -8.01 -9.57 -7.56
CA THR A 96 -8.00 -8.21 -7.02
C THR A 96 -9.29 -7.47 -7.38
N ILE A 97 -9.80 -6.64 -6.48
CA ILE A 97 -10.91 -5.73 -6.77
C ILE A 97 -10.52 -4.59 -7.71
N TRP A 98 -9.22 -4.45 -7.98
CA TRP A 98 -8.64 -3.41 -8.83
C TRP A 98 -8.35 -3.90 -10.25
N GLU A 99 -8.79 -5.10 -10.62
CA GLU A 99 -8.51 -5.72 -11.92
C GLU A 99 -8.87 -4.81 -13.09
N GLY A 100 -7.91 -4.58 -13.99
CA GLY A 100 -8.08 -3.74 -15.17
C GLY A 100 -8.02 -2.24 -14.93
N ILE A 101 -7.89 -1.76 -13.69
CA ILE A 101 -7.75 -0.33 -13.40
C ILE A 101 -6.39 0.15 -13.91
N LYS A 102 -6.44 1.20 -14.72
CA LYS A 102 -5.25 1.90 -15.20
C LYS A 102 -4.87 3.00 -14.24
N VAL A 103 -3.60 3.03 -13.82
CA VAL A 103 -3.02 4.08 -13.00
C VAL A 103 -1.93 4.79 -13.77
N LYS A 104 -1.86 6.10 -13.63
CA LYS A 104 -0.82 6.94 -14.22
C LYS A 104 0.23 7.28 -13.16
N GLY A 105 1.43 6.79 -13.39
CA GLY A 105 2.52 6.78 -12.42
C GLY A 105 2.49 5.52 -11.54
N TYR A 106 3.68 5.04 -11.20
CA TYR A 106 3.83 3.83 -10.39
C TYR A 106 5.09 3.89 -9.51
N PRO A 107 5.11 3.23 -8.33
CA PRO A 107 6.32 3.11 -7.54
C PRO A 107 7.46 2.43 -8.32
N GLU A 108 8.61 3.07 -8.34
CA GLU A 108 9.85 2.53 -8.94
C GLU A 108 10.64 1.74 -7.89
N ALA A 109 10.77 2.30 -6.67
CA ALA A 109 11.48 1.65 -5.59
C ALA A 109 10.82 1.95 -4.23
N THR A 110 10.92 1.00 -3.30
CA THR A 110 10.48 1.16 -1.91
C THR A 110 11.60 0.76 -0.96
N TYR A 111 11.85 1.63 0.00
CA TYR A 111 12.79 1.39 1.09
C TYR A 111 12.04 1.23 2.41
N SER A 112 12.45 0.26 3.21
CA SER A 112 11.98 0.06 4.57
C SER A 112 13.15 0.22 5.54
N ARG A 113 13.10 1.25 6.37
CA ARG A 113 14.20 1.63 7.28
C ARG A 113 15.56 1.68 6.58
N GLY A 114 15.59 2.34 5.41
CA GLY A 114 16.80 2.53 4.60
C GLY A 114 17.21 1.32 3.75
N LYS A 115 16.55 0.15 3.88
CA LYS A 115 16.83 -1.02 3.06
C LYS A 115 15.89 -1.07 1.87
N LEU A 116 16.43 -1.26 0.67
CA LEU A 116 15.65 -1.49 -0.54
C LEU A 116 14.88 -2.81 -0.40
N VAL A 117 13.55 -2.77 -0.52
CA VAL A 117 12.66 -3.93 -0.40
C VAL A 117 11.82 -4.20 -1.64
N PHE A 118 11.77 -3.25 -2.57
CA PHE A 118 11.09 -3.38 -3.85
C PHE A 118 11.78 -2.50 -4.88
N LYS A 119 11.96 -3.00 -6.09
CA LYS A 119 12.46 -2.23 -7.23
C LYS A 119 11.98 -2.82 -8.54
N ASP A 120 11.51 -1.97 -9.45
CA ASP A 120 11.14 -2.32 -10.84
C ASP A 120 10.20 -3.54 -10.98
N GLY A 121 9.28 -3.73 -10.02
CA GLY A 121 8.34 -4.84 -10.03
C GLY A 121 8.83 -6.07 -9.25
N GLU A 122 10.04 -6.06 -8.70
CA GLU A 122 10.60 -7.18 -7.95
C GLU A 122 10.60 -6.93 -6.44
N PHE A 123 10.13 -7.90 -5.67
CA PHE A 123 10.21 -7.89 -4.22
C PHE A 123 11.58 -8.39 -3.77
N LEU A 124 12.32 -7.53 -3.07
CA LEU A 124 13.69 -7.76 -2.58
C LEU A 124 13.75 -7.87 -1.05
N GLY A 125 12.60 -7.98 -0.39
CA GLY A 125 12.51 -8.04 1.07
C GLY A 125 13.01 -9.37 1.62
N GLU A 126 13.54 -9.33 2.85
CA GLU A 126 14.02 -10.51 3.56
C GLU A 126 13.00 -10.94 4.63
N ARG A 127 12.83 -12.27 4.77
CA ARG A 127 12.02 -12.82 5.87
C ARG A 127 12.63 -12.44 7.22
N GLY A 128 11.79 -11.94 8.15
CA GLY A 128 12.24 -11.49 9.46
C GLY A 128 12.71 -10.02 9.53
N TRP A 129 12.68 -9.27 8.42
CA TRP A 129 13.02 -7.84 8.41
C TRP A 129 12.05 -6.98 9.22
N GLY A 130 10.78 -7.39 9.32
CA GLY A 130 9.76 -6.70 10.11
C GLY A 130 10.15 -6.54 11.58
N LYS A 131 9.80 -5.39 12.18
CA LYS A 131 9.97 -5.12 13.61
C LYS A 131 8.64 -4.65 14.20
N PHE A 132 8.36 -5.06 15.43
CA PHE A 132 7.24 -4.51 16.17
C PHE A 132 7.46 -3.03 16.44
N ILE A 133 6.44 -2.21 16.15
CA ILE A 133 6.46 -0.77 16.43
C ILE A 133 5.65 -0.52 17.68
N LYS A 134 6.34 -0.09 18.76
CA LYS A 134 5.66 0.38 19.96
C LYS A 134 4.97 1.71 19.62
N ARG A 135 3.67 1.75 19.84
CA ARG A 135 2.87 2.96 19.60
C ARG A 135 2.83 3.84 20.85
N SER A 136 2.80 5.14 20.64
CA SER A 136 2.43 6.10 21.68
C SER A 136 0.89 6.20 21.78
N SER A 137 0.37 6.99 22.72
CA SER A 137 -1.04 7.36 22.71
C SER A 137 -1.35 8.11 21.40
N SER A 138 -2.47 7.76 20.75
CA SER A 138 -2.89 8.41 19.50
C SER A 138 -2.97 9.92 19.66
N GLY A 139 -2.31 10.65 18.76
CA GLY A 139 -2.42 12.10 18.68
C GLY A 139 -3.76 12.54 18.07
N ASN A 140 -4.24 13.70 18.43
CA ASN A 140 -5.32 14.35 17.68
C ASN A 140 -4.79 14.79 16.31
N LEU A 141 -5.59 14.62 15.27
CA LEU A 141 -5.34 15.13 13.92
C LEU A 141 -5.44 16.66 13.90
#